data_26173652560fa25fe5f2556745eb8415
#
_entry.id   26173652560fa25fe5f2556745eb8415
#
_cell.length_a   1.000
_cell.length_b   1.000
_cell.length_c   1.000
_cell.angle_alpha   90.00
_cell.angle_beta   90.00
_cell.angle_gamma   90.00
#
_symmetry.space_group_name_H-M   'P 1'
#
loop_
_entity.id
_entity.type
_entity.pdbx_description
1 polymer ?
#
loop_
_entity_poly.entity_id
_entity_poly.type
_entity_poly.pdbx_seq_one_letter_code
_entity_poly.pdbx_strand_id
1 'polypeptide(L)'
;IKDMTICIIGAGYVGLPLAIAFAKHQKVICYDVNVHRISELQSGKDLNEQHTKKEITQNNLLFTHNKKLIKNISIYIITVPTPINKSNQPDLSMLESASSLVGQSLKKNTLVIYESTTYPGCTEDYCVPILEKNSNLEFSKDFAVAYSPERVNPGDKINTLESITKIVGANDSKTLTKITKLYKTICKSIYPVNKIKIAESAKVIENIQRDVNIALVNELSVLFNKLNIPTNEVLKAAASKWNFHYYKPGLVGGHCIGIDPYYLAYKAEQHNYFPQLILSGRRFNENMGRYIA
;
A
#
# COMPACT_ATOMS: atom_id res chain seq x y z
N ILE A 1 -17.42 16.69 6.31
CA ILE A 1 -16.07 16.12 6.45
C ILE A 1 -15.15 17.06 7.23
N LYS A 2 -15.32 18.39 7.15
CA LYS A 2 -14.44 19.37 7.80
C LYS A 2 -14.26 19.20 9.32
N ASP A 3 -15.23 18.61 10.02
CA ASP A 3 -15.20 18.44 11.48
C ASP A 3 -14.91 17.01 11.95
N MET A 4 -14.45 16.14 11.04
CA MET A 4 -14.15 14.75 11.38
C MET A 4 -12.67 14.57 11.71
N THR A 5 -12.39 13.97 12.86
CA THR A 5 -11.02 13.54 13.20
C THR A 5 -10.67 12.27 12.44
N ILE A 6 -9.47 12.22 11.86
CA ILE A 6 -8.86 11.02 11.26
C ILE A 6 -7.85 10.44 12.23
N CYS A 7 -7.85 9.13 12.39
CA CYS A 7 -6.77 8.39 13.03
C CYS A 7 -6.01 7.56 11.99
N ILE A 8 -4.72 7.77 11.87
CA ILE A 8 -3.84 6.97 11.02
C ILE A 8 -3.09 5.99 11.91
N ILE A 9 -3.15 4.70 11.58
CA ILE A 9 -2.50 3.61 12.29
C ILE A 9 -1.25 3.19 11.51
N GLY A 10 -0.08 3.52 12.05
CA GLY A 10 1.23 3.37 11.44
C GLY A 10 1.82 4.71 11.02
N ALA A 11 2.99 5.06 11.56
CA ALA A 11 3.73 6.31 11.26
C ALA A 11 4.96 6.05 10.36
N GLY A 12 4.81 5.09 9.43
CA GLY A 12 5.83 4.70 8.46
C GLY A 12 5.78 5.54 7.18
N TYR A 13 6.37 4.98 6.10
CA TYR A 13 6.49 5.61 4.78
C TYR A 13 5.16 5.92 4.09
N VAL A 14 4.08 5.25 4.47
CA VAL A 14 2.73 5.51 3.95
C VAL A 14 1.94 6.42 4.89
N GLY A 15 1.93 6.11 6.17
CA GLY A 15 1.08 6.80 7.14
C GLY A 15 1.51 8.22 7.47
N LEU A 16 2.83 8.49 7.57
CA LEU A 16 3.31 9.83 7.89
C LEU A 16 2.97 10.85 6.79
N PRO A 17 3.26 10.60 5.48
CA PRO A 17 2.84 11.50 4.41
C PRO A 17 1.34 11.77 4.38
N LEU A 18 0.52 10.73 4.60
CA LEU A 18 -0.94 10.88 4.69
C LEU A 18 -1.36 11.75 5.88
N ALA A 19 -0.74 11.52 7.05
CA ALA A 19 -1.02 12.31 8.26
C ALA A 19 -0.73 13.78 8.03
N ILE A 20 0.42 14.10 7.43
CA ILE A 20 0.83 15.46 7.08
C ILE A 20 -0.14 16.08 6.07
N ALA A 21 -0.52 15.35 5.03
CA ALA A 21 -1.41 15.85 4.00
C ALA A 21 -2.81 16.16 4.54
N PHE A 22 -3.40 15.23 5.30
CA PHE A 22 -4.71 15.43 5.91
C PHE A 22 -4.71 16.52 7.00
N ALA A 23 -3.61 16.69 7.76
CA ALA A 23 -3.51 17.70 8.81
C ALA A 23 -3.60 19.14 8.28
N LYS A 24 -3.33 19.36 6.99
CA LYS A 24 -3.57 20.64 6.31
C LYS A 24 -5.07 21.03 6.29
N HIS A 25 -5.97 20.05 6.42
CA HIS A 25 -7.42 20.24 6.21
C HIS A 25 -8.29 19.91 7.43
N GLN A 26 -7.81 19.04 8.34
CA GLN A 26 -8.59 18.57 9.49
C GLN A 26 -7.71 17.99 10.60
N LYS A 27 -8.30 17.68 11.76
CA LYS A 27 -7.58 17.07 12.88
C LYS A 27 -7.15 15.64 12.56
N VAL A 28 -5.87 15.33 12.77
CA VAL A 28 -5.28 14.03 12.54
C VAL A 28 -4.57 13.54 13.79
N ILE A 29 -4.83 12.31 14.17
CA ILE A 29 -4.07 11.56 15.16
C ILE A 29 -3.28 10.48 14.41
N CYS A 30 -1.97 10.56 14.45
CA CYS A 30 -1.09 9.53 13.91
C CYS A 30 -0.60 8.65 15.06
N TYR A 31 -1.04 7.41 15.06
CA TYR A 31 -0.73 6.42 16.08
C TYR A 31 0.31 5.42 15.57
N ASP A 32 1.29 5.12 16.41
CA ASP A 32 2.21 4.01 16.16
C ASP A 32 2.51 3.27 17.47
N VAL A 33 2.75 1.97 17.39
CA VAL A 33 3.15 1.14 18.53
C VAL A 33 4.61 1.38 18.92
N ASN A 34 5.42 1.88 17.99
CA ASN A 34 6.84 2.19 18.22
C ASN A 34 6.97 3.53 18.95
N VAL A 35 7.23 3.43 20.25
CA VAL A 35 7.40 4.59 21.14
C VAL A 35 8.54 5.51 20.68
N HIS A 36 9.65 4.93 20.19
CA HIS A 36 10.80 5.71 19.69
C HIS A 36 10.42 6.52 18.46
N ARG A 37 9.68 5.91 17.51
CA ARG A 37 9.19 6.62 16.32
C ARG A 37 8.26 7.78 16.71
N ILE A 38 7.36 7.58 17.64
CA ILE A 38 6.48 8.63 18.14
C ILE A 38 7.25 9.76 18.83
N SER A 39 8.20 9.44 19.70
CA SER A 39 9.02 10.43 20.39
C SER A 39 9.85 11.28 19.41
N GLU A 40 10.42 10.64 18.40
CA GLU A 40 11.14 11.27 17.30
C GLU A 40 10.25 12.31 16.58
N LEU A 41 9.07 11.89 16.11
CA LEU A 41 8.13 12.75 15.41
C LEU A 41 7.59 13.89 16.29
N GLN A 42 7.33 13.64 17.57
CA GLN A 42 6.96 14.65 18.55
C GLN A 42 8.05 15.71 18.76
N SER A 43 9.34 15.33 18.64
CA SER A 43 10.46 16.28 18.67
C SER A 43 10.63 17.08 17.37
N GLY A 44 9.79 16.81 16.35
CA GLY A 44 9.88 17.44 15.04
C GLY A 44 11.00 16.90 14.16
N LYS A 45 11.45 15.65 14.40
CA LYS A 45 12.44 14.97 13.58
C LYS A 45 11.82 13.82 12.81
N ASP A 46 12.27 13.60 11.58
CA ASP A 46 11.97 12.42 10.78
C ASP A 46 13.28 11.73 10.39
N LEU A 47 13.64 10.64 11.08
CA LEU A 47 14.88 9.90 10.81
C LEU A 47 14.86 9.22 9.42
N ASN A 48 13.70 9.13 8.77
CA ASN A 48 13.61 8.70 7.37
C ASN A 48 13.93 9.84 6.39
N GLU A 49 14.19 11.06 6.88
CA GLU A 49 14.58 12.26 6.12
C GLU A 49 13.64 12.63 4.95
N GLN A 50 12.35 12.25 5.06
CA GLN A 50 11.38 12.53 4.00
C GLN A 50 10.59 13.82 4.23
N HIS A 51 10.47 14.26 5.47
CA HIS A 51 9.68 15.42 5.86
C HIS A 51 10.44 16.40 6.73
N THR A 52 10.18 17.67 6.47
CA THR A 52 10.76 18.78 7.23
C THR A 52 10.08 18.92 8.60
N LYS A 53 10.78 19.55 9.56
CA LYS A 53 10.22 19.87 10.86
C LYS A 53 8.89 20.65 10.75
N LYS A 54 8.82 21.61 9.81
CA LYS A 54 7.61 22.42 9.60
C LYS A 54 6.40 21.58 9.17
N GLU A 55 6.61 20.55 8.36
CA GLU A 55 5.54 19.63 7.92
C GLU A 55 5.06 18.74 9.05
N ILE A 56 5.94 18.32 9.93
CA ILE A 56 5.63 17.43 11.05
C ILE A 56 4.95 18.20 12.19
N THR A 57 5.33 19.45 12.46
CA THR A 57 4.82 20.25 13.59
C THR A 57 3.60 21.08 13.25
N GLN A 58 2.58 20.48 12.60
CA GLN A 58 1.32 21.16 12.30
C GLN A 58 0.37 21.13 13.51
N ASN A 59 -0.36 22.20 13.74
CA ASN A 59 -1.31 22.32 14.87
C ASN A 59 -2.41 21.26 14.87
N ASN A 60 -2.79 20.74 13.71
CA ASN A 60 -3.84 19.74 13.55
C ASN A 60 -3.30 18.30 13.58
N LEU A 61 -2.00 18.07 13.80
CA LEU A 61 -1.34 16.77 13.76
C LEU A 61 -0.83 16.38 15.15
N LEU A 62 -1.38 15.30 15.70
CA LEU A 62 -0.97 14.73 16.98
C LEU A 62 -0.33 13.35 16.75
N PHE A 63 0.89 13.17 17.21
CA PHE A 63 1.54 11.86 17.26
C PHE A 63 1.38 11.22 18.63
N THR A 64 1.01 9.94 18.67
CA THR A 64 0.79 9.25 19.95
C THR A 64 0.97 7.73 19.85
N HIS A 65 1.42 7.11 20.93
CA HIS A 65 1.36 5.67 21.17
C HIS A 65 0.27 5.29 22.20
N ASN A 66 -0.48 6.28 22.69
CA ASN A 66 -1.51 6.06 23.70
C ASN A 66 -2.84 5.63 23.07
N LYS A 67 -3.19 4.34 23.25
CA LYS A 67 -4.43 3.73 22.74
C LYS A 67 -5.72 4.44 23.22
N LYS A 68 -5.68 5.14 24.33
CA LYS A 68 -6.87 5.87 24.84
C LYS A 68 -7.25 7.04 23.94
N LEU A 69 -6.28 7.67 23.27
CA LEU A 69 -6.50 8.84 22.43
C LEU A 69 -7.10 8.51 21.05
N ILE A 70 -7.07 7.25 20.65
CA ILE A 70 -7.60 6.82 19.35
C ILE A 70 -9.01 6.23 19.45
N LYS A 71 -9.67 6.27 20.60
CA LYS A 71 -11.03 5.75 20.77
C LYS A 71 -12.09 6.65 20.14
N ASN A 72 -13.14 6.02 19.60
CA ASN A 72 -14.34 6.71 19.10
C ASN A 72 -14.08 7.73 17.98
N ILE A 73 -13.07 7.52 17.17
CA ILE A 73 -12.73 8.36 16.01
C ILE A 73 -13.67 8.04 14.84
N SER A 74 -13.92 9.03 13.98
CA SER A 74 -14.86 8.89 12.87
C SER A 74 -14.28 8.16 11.66
N ILE A 75 -12.96 8.27 11.45
CA ILE A 75 -12.24 7.65 10.31
C ILE A 75 -10.94 7.07 10.83
N TYR A 76 -10.68 5.78 10.54
CA TYR A 76 -9.38 5.16 10.71
C TYR A 76 -8.78 4.83 9.37
N ILE A 77 -7.48 5.05 9.21
CA ILE A 77 -6.71 4.66 8.03
C ILE A 77 -5.56 3.77 8.51
N ILE A 78 -5.54 2.52 8.05
CA ILE A 78 -4.55 1.52 8.45
C ILE A 78 -3.47 1.46 7.38
N THR A 79 -2.23 1.73 7.79
CA THR A 79 -1.05 1.86 6.92
C THR A 79 0.14 1.05 7.43
N VAL A 80 -0.12 -0.03 8.14
CA VAL A 80 0.90 -0.90 8.70
C VAL A 80 1.59 -1.73 7.61
N PRO A 81 2.88 -2.10 7.80
CA PRO A 81 3.58 -2.98 6.87
C PRO A 81 2.93 -4.37 6.76
N THR A 82 3.06 -4.95 5.58
CA THR A 82 2.59 -6.30 5.25
C THR A 82 3.71 -7.05 4.52
N PRO A 83 4.72 -7.56 5.25
CA PRO A 83 5.83 -8.30 4.67
C PRO A 83 5.43 -9.72 4.25
N ILE A 84 6.37 -10.46 3.68
CA ILE A 84 6.27 -11.92 3.50
C ILE A 84 7.15 -12.62 4.53
N ASN A 85 6.76 -13.82 4.92
CA ASN A 85 7.54 -14.70 5.77
C ASN A 85 8.64 -15.44 4.96
N LYS A 86 9.45 -16.27 5.64
CA LYS A 86 10.53 -17.06 5.02
C LYS A 86 10.05 -18.05 3.95
N SER A 87 8.77 -18.37 3.93
CA SER A 87 8.14 -19.25 2.94
C SER A 87 7.46 -18.48 1.81
N ASN A 88 7.78 -17.18 1.66
CA ASN A 88 7.18 -16.28 0.67
C ASN A 88 5.65 -16.16 0.77
N GLN A 89 5.09 -16.34 1.96
CA GLN A 89 3.67 -16.15 2.22
C GLN A 89 3.41 -14.81 2.91
N PRO A 90 2.25 -14.16 2.69
CA PRO A 90 1.87 -12.93 3.39
C PRO A 90 1.96 -13.08 4.91
N ASP A 91 2.68 -12.19 5.58
CA ASP A 91 2.63 -12.04 7.03
C ASP A 91 1.66 -10.91 7.37
N LEU A 92 0.47 -11.31 7.80
CA LEU A 92 -0.62 -10.40 8.14
C LEU A 92 -0.67 -10.03 9.64
N SER A 93 0.30 -10.43 10.44
CA SER A 93 0.30 -10.26 11.89
C SER A 93 0.15 -8.80 12.33
N MET A 94 0.85 -7.87 11.66
CA MET A 94 0.71 -6.44 11.93
C MET A 94 -0.66 -5.91 11.51
N LEU A 95 -1.21 -6.40 10.40
CA LEU A 95 -2.53 -6.02 9.91
C LEU A 95 -3.64 -6.52 10.85
N GLU A 96 -3.50 -7.75 11.37
CA GLU A 96 -4.37 -8.34 12.39
C GLU A 96 -4.35 -7.51 13.68
N SER A 97 -3.15 -7.19 14.17
CA SER A 97 -2.98 -6.38 15.38
C SER A 97 -3.59 -4.98 15.23
N ALA A 98 -3.38 -4.33 14.07
CA ALA A 98 -3.95 -3.02 13.77
C ALA A 98 -5.49 -3.09 13.66
N SER A 99 -6.02 -4.10 12.98
CA SER A 99 -7.47 -4.33 12.85
C SER A 99 -8.11 -4.60 14.22
N SER A 100 -7.47 -5.40 15.08
CA SER A 100 -7.93 -5.66 16.44
C SER A 100 -7.95 -4.39 17.29
N LEU A 101 -6.89 -3.58 17.22
CA LEU A 101 -6.80 -2.28 17.92
C LEU A 101 -7.90 -1.32 17.47
N VAL A 102 -8.11 -1.22 16.16
CA VAL A 102 -9.17 -0.38 15.58
C VAL A 102 -10.54 -0.92 15.97
N GLY A 103 -10.78 -2.24 15.91
CA GLY A 103 -12.02 -2.87 16.34
C GLY A 103 -12.41 -2.48 17.78
N GLN A 104 -11.45 -2.55 18.72
CA GLN A 104 -11.65 -2.13 20.13
C GLN A 104 -11.93 -0.63 20.30
N SER A 105 -11.72 0.16 19.27
CA SER A 105 -11.84 1.61 19.27
C SER A 105 -13.02 2.13 18.45
N LEU A 106 -13.71 1.25 17.70
CA LEU A 106 -14.81 1.60 16.82
C LEU A 106 -16.03 2.12 17.59
N LYS A 107 -16.77 3.00 16.91
CA LYS A 107 -18.15 3.37 17.22
C LYS A 107 -19.01 3.24 15.97
N LYS A 108 -20.34 3.29 16.16
CA LYS A 108 -21.27 3.31 15.01
C LYS A 108 -20.99 4.48 14.05
N ASN A 109 -21.20 4.23 12.76
CA ASN A 109 -20.94 5.16 11.65
C ASN A 109 -19.45 5.49 11.40
N THR A 110 -18.52 4.71 11.95
CA THR A 110 -17.10 4.83 11.66
C THR A 110 -16.80 4.30 10.23
N LEU A 111 -15.84 4.92 9.57
CA LEU A 111 -15.23 4.44 8.32
C LEU A 111 -13.81 3.95 8.62
N VAL A 112 -13.51 2.70 8.27
CA VAL A 112 -12.16 2.11 8.32
C VAL A 112 -11.63 1.99 6.90
N ILE A 113 -10.45 2.53 6.64
CA ILE A 113 -9.81 2.51 5.32
C ILE A 113 -8.50 1.73 5.46
N TYR A 114 -8.29 0.74 4.59
CA TYR A 114 -7.02 0.03 4.50
C TYR A 114 -6.19 0.60 3.35
N GLU A 115 -4.93 0.94 3.63
CA GLU A 115 -3.93 1.34 2.62
C GLU A 115 -2.75 0.36 2.57
N SER A 116 -2.63 -0.52 3.56
CA SER A 116 -1.63 -1.60 3.55
C SER A 116 -1.81 -2.47 2.32
N THR A 117 -0.71 -2.90 1.69
CA THR A 117 -0.76 -3.83 0.55
C THR A 117 -1.35 -5.18 0.98
N THR A 118 -2.34 -5.67 0.25
CA THR A 118 -3.04 -6.92 0.52
C THR A 118 -3.32 -7.70 -0.77
N TYR A 119 -3.67 -8.98 -0.65
CA TYR A 119 -4.21 -9.75 -1.78
C TYR A 119 -5.70 -9.45 -1.97
N PRO A 120 -6.26 -9.67 -3.17
CA PRO A 120 -7.68 -9.43 -3.44
C PRO A 120 -8.59 -10.19 -2.50
N GLY A 121 -9.44 -9.47 -1.77
CA GLY A 121 -10.37 -9.99 -0.77
C GLY A 121 -9.84 -9.99 0.66
N CYS A 122 -8.59 -9.68 0.91
CA CYS A 122 -8.02 -9.67 2.26
C CYS A 122 -8.77 -8.72 3.20
N THR A 123 -9.11 -7.53 2.75
CA THR A 123 -9.85 -6.57 3.56
C THR A 123 -11.18 -7.14 4.03
N GLU A 124 -11.94 -7.76 3.12
CA GLU A 124 -13.29 -8.29 3.42
C GLU A 124 -13.23 -9.64 4.14
N ASP A 125 -12.39 -10.57 3.62
CA ASP A 125 -12.41 -11.97 4.07
C ASP A 125 -11.58 -12.17 5.35
N TYR A 126 -10.60 -11.28 5.64
CA TYR A 126 -9.71 -11.40 6.81
C TYR A 126 -9.87 -10.25 7.80
N CYS A 127 -9.79 -8.99 7.34
CA CYS A 127 -9.76 -7.84 8.26
C CYS A 127 -11.14 -7.52 8.85
N VAL A 128 -12.22 -7.58 8.06
CA VAL A 128 -13.58 -7.29 8.53
C VAL A 128 -14.00 -8.18 9.69
N PRO A 129 -13.84 -9.52 9.64
CA PRO A 129 -14.16 -10.39 10.79
C PRO A 129 -13.42 -10.01 12.07
N ILE A 130 -12.17 -9.52 11.97
CA ILE A 130 -11.40 -9.07 13.12
C ILE A 130 -11.99 -7.79 13.72
N LEU A 131 -12.40 -6.83 12.85
CA LEU A 131 -13.08 -5.62 13.29
C LEU A 131 -14.39 -5.93 14.01
N GLU A 132 -15.24 -6.79 13.44
CA GLU A 132 -16.52 -7.20 14.02
C GLU A 132 -16.34 -7.88 15.37
N LYS A 133 -15.42 -8.87 15.44
CA LYS A 133 -15.11 -9.61 16.70
C LYS A 133 -14.69 -8.69 17.83
N ASN A 134 -13.89 -7.65 17.53
CA ASN A 134 -13.33 -6.77 18.55
C ASN A 134 -14.22 -5.58 18.90
N SER A 135 -15.18 -5.23 18.04
CA SER A 135 -16.08 -4.09 18.25
C SER A 135 -17.47 -4.51 18.73
N ASN A 136 -17.89 -5.75 18.48
CA ASN A 136 -19.28 -6.20 18.55
C ASN A 136 -20.23 -5.39 17.66
N LEU A 137 -19.71 -4.81 16.57
CA LEU A 137 -20.45 -4.07 15.54
C LEU A 137 -20.49 -4.89 14.25
N GLU A 138 -21.52 -4.67 13.43
CA GLU A 138 -21.76 -5.37 12.18
C GLU A 138 -21.31 -4.52 10.99
N PHE A 139 -20.48 -5.09 10.12
CA PHE A 139 -20.05 -4.47 8.87
C PHE A 139 -21.24 -4.12 7.97
N SER A 140 -21.16 -3.04 7.23
CA SER A 140 -22.20 -2.47 6.37
C SER A 140 -23.44 -1.94 7.09
N LYS A 141 -23.66 -2.28 8.34
CA LYS A 141 -24.77 -1.80 9.16
C LYS A 141 -24.33 -0.73 10.17
N ASP A 142 -23.35 -1.07 10.98
CA ASP A 142 -22.85 -0.21 12.06
C ASP A 142 -21.60 0.58 11.67
N PHE A 143 -20.76 0.01 10.82
CA PHE A 143 -19.55 0.66 10.30
C PHE A 143 -19.31 0.31 8.83
N ALA A 144 -18.48 1.12 8.16
CA ALA A 144 -18.11 0.94 6.77
C ALA A 144 -16.62 0.65 6.63
N VAL A 145 -16.25 -0.09 5.57
CA VAL A 145 -14.87 -0.38 5.21
C VAL A 145 -14.62 0.03 3.77
N ALA A 146 -13.41 0.51 3.50
CA ALA A 146 -12.93 0.88 2.18
C ALA A 146 -11.45 0.53 2.03
N TYR A 147 -10.97 0.55 0.81
CA TYR A 147 -9.56 0.32 0.48
C TYR A 147 -9.03 1.41 -0.45
N SER A 148 -7.81 1.86 -0.21
CA SER A 148 -7.13 2.82 -1.07
C SER A 148 -5.64 2.51 -1.11
N PRO A 149 -5.12 1.91 -2.19
CA PRO A 149 -3.71 1.50 -2.24
C PRO A 149 -2.75 2.68 -2.24
N GLU A 150 -1.60 2.52 -1.56
CA GLU A 150 -0.47 3.42 -1.74
C GLU A 150 0.22 3.17 -3.08
N ARG A 151 0.50 4.26 -3.82
CA ARG A 151 1.11 4.24 -5.15
C ARG A 151 2.33 5.16 -5.28
N VAL A 152 2.70 5.87 -4.20
CA VAL A 152 3.87 6.75 -4.18
C VAL A 152 5.13 5.94 -3.90
N ASN A 153 6.18 6.19 -4.66
CA ASN A 153 7.50 5.64 -4.35
C ASN A 153 8.19 6.54 -3.31
N PRO A 154 8.71 5.99 -2.21
CA PRO A 154 9.46 6.77 -1.24
C PRO A 154 10.59 7.57 -1.91
N GLY A 155 10.65 8.88 -1.63
CA GLY A 155 11.66 9.78 -2.20
C GLY A 155 11.36 10.30 -3.62
N ASP A 156 10.26 9.90 -4.27
CA ASP A 156 9.84 10.47 -5.55
C ASP A 156 9.25 11.87 -5.34
N LYS A 157 9.92 12.88 -5.91
CA LYS A 157 9.51 14.30 -5.80
C LYS A 157 8.56 14.73 -6.92
N ILE A 158 8.37 13.91 -7.94
CA ILE A 158 7.52 14.21 -9.10
C ILE A 158 6.15 13.56 -8.90
N ASN A 159 6.13 12.26 -8.61
CA ASN A 159 4.91 11.49 -8.42
C ASN A 159 4.54 11.47 -6.93
N THR A 160 4.16 12.63 -6.41
CA THR A 160 3.77 12.83 -5.01
C THR A 160 2.32 12.40 -4.78
N LEU A 161 1.93 12.23 -3.51
CA LEU A 161 0.55 11.94 -3.14
C LEU A 161 -0.46 12.93 -3.75
N GLU A 162 -0.09 14.19 -3.88
CA GLU A 162 -0.93 15.24 -4.46
C GLU A 162 -1.08 15.12 -5.97
N SER A 163 -0.03 14.65 -6.68
CA SER A 163 0.02 14.63 -8.16
C SER A 163 -0.51 13.35 -8.80
N ILE A 164 -0.43 12.22 -8.09
CA ILE A 164 -0.88 10.92 -8.62
C ILE A 164 -2.41 10.78 -8.61
N THR A 165 -2.92 9.90 -9.47
CA THR A 165 -4.32 9.44 -9.38
C THR A 165 -4.44 8.39 -8.28
N LYS A 166 -5.16 8.69 -7.22
CA LYS A 166 -5.41 7.75 -6.10
C LYS A 166 -6.61 6.87 -6.41
N ILE A 167 -6.45 5.55 -6.29
CA ILE A 167 -7.57 4.61 -6.38
C ILE A 167 -8.29 4.57 -5.05
N VAL A 168 -9.62 4.54 -5.06
CA VAL A 168 -10.45 4.30 -3.88
C VAL A 168 -11.52 3.27 -4.19
N GLY A 169 -11.65 2.26 -3.32
CA GLY A 169 -12.62 1.17 -3.50
C GLY A 169 -13.54 1.02 -2.29
N ALA A 170 -14.84 0.83 -2.55
CA ALA A 170 -15.83 0.47 -1.55
C ALA A 170 -16.96 -0.33 -2.19
N ASN A 171 -17.70 -1.11 -1.38
CA ASN A 171 -18.74 -2.00 -1.89
C ASN A 171 -20.12 -1.36 -1.99
N ASP A 172 -20.29 -0.18 -1.42
CA ASP A 172 -21.54 0.60 -1.52
C ASP A 172 -21.28 2.04 -1.95
N SER A 173 -22.24 2.65 -2.60
CA SER A 173 -22.13 4.00 -3.19
C SER A 173 -21.96 5.12 -2.16
N LYS A 174 -22.54 4.97 -0.97
CA LYS A 174 -22.44 5.95 0.12
C LYS A 174 -21.01 5.99 0.66
N THR A 175 -20.43 4.83 0.94
CA THR A 175 -19.03 4.70 1.39
C THR A 175 -18.07 5.16 0.30
N LEU A 176 -18.30 4.77 -0.97
CA LEU A 176 -17.48 5.19 -2.10
C LEU A 176 -17.50 6.72 -2.27
N THR A 177 -18.66 7.33 -2.14
CA THR A 177 -18.80 8.79 -2.18
C THR A 177 -18.03 9.45 -1.02
N LYS A 178 -18.14 8.88 0.20
CA LYS A 178 -17.47 9.41 1.40
C LYS A 178 -15.95 9.36 1.27
N ILE A 179 -15.39 8.20 0.85
CA ILE A 179 -13.93 8.06 0.68
C ILE A 179 -13.41 8.91 -0.49
N THR A 180 -14.14 8.99 -1.60
CA THR A 180 -13.78 9.85 -2.73
C THR A 180 -13.70 11.32 -2.32
N LYS A 181 -14.68 11.83 -1.57
CA LYS A 181 -14.66 13.21 -1.05
C LYS A 181 -13.51 13.43 -0.06
N LEU A 182 -13.18 12.42 0.74
CA LEU A 182 -12.08 12.49 1.69
C LEU A 182 -10.74 12.67 0.95
N TYR A 183 -10.42 11.77 0.03
CA TYR A 183 -9.13 11.82 -0.67
C TYR A 183 -9.01 12.98 -1.66
N LYS A 184 -10.11 13.51 -2.19
CA LYS A 184 -10.11 14.75 -2.99
C LYS A 184 -9.57 15.98 -2.23
N THR A 185 -9.50 15.95 -0.90
CA THR A 185 -8.89 17.04 -0.13
C THR A 185 -7.37 17.06 -0.23
N ILE A 186 -6.74 15.94 -0.56
CA ILE A 186 -5.28 15.78 -0.59
C ILE A 186 -4.73 15.30 -1.94
N CYS A 187 -5.56 14.82 -2.85
CA CYS A 187 -5.16 14.33 -4.18
C CYS A 187 -5.92 15.07 -5.29
N LYS A 188 -5.24 15.45 -6.37
CA LYS A 188 -5.86 16.10 -7.53
C LYS A 188 -6.84 15.19 -8.27
N SER A 189 -6.50 13.92 -8.39
CA SER A 189 -7.29 12.95 -9.17
C SER A 189 -7.60 11.72 -8.34
N ILE A 190 -8.86 11.26 -8.43
CA ILE A 190 -9.33 10.02 -7.78
C ILE A 190 -9.95 9.12 -8.83
N TYR A 191 -9.62 7.84 -8.77
CA TYR A 191 -10.24 6.78 -9.58
C TYR A 191 -11.08 5.89 -8.66
N PRO A 192 -12.41 6.12 -8.58
CA PRO A 192 -13.28 5.32 -7.73
C PRO A 192 -13.62 3.99 -8.41
N VAL A 193 -13.60 2.90 -7.62
CA VAL A 193 -14.05 1.58 -8.04
C VAL A 193 -15.10 1.04 -7.06
N ASN A 194 -16.09 0.35 -7.60
CA ASN A 194 -17.28 -0.07 -6.86
C ASN A 194 -17.12 -1.38 -6.07
N LYS A 195 -15.88 -1.88 -5.92
CA LYS A 195 -15.54 -3.03 -5.09
C LYS A 195 -14.15 -2.87 -4.49
N ILE A 196 -14.02 -3.24 -3.22
CA ILE A 196 -12.73 -3.28 -2.50
C ILE A 196 -11.74 -4.19 -3.24
N LYS A 197 -12.17 -5.40 -3.64
CA LYS A 197 -11.34 -6.38 -4.36
C LYS A 197 -10.74 -5.86 -5.66
N ILE A 198 -11.42 -4.93 -6.36
CA ILE A 198 -10.87 -4.31 -7.57
C ILE A 198 -9.69 -3.39 -7.21
N ALA A 199 -9.81 -2.59 -6.16
CA ALA A 199 -8.74 -1.69 -5.73
C ALA A 199 -7.51 -2.47 -5.20
N GLU A 200 -7.72 -3.55 -4.45
CA GLU A 200 -6.67 -4.47 -4.00
C GLU A 200 -5.96 -5.12 -5.20
N SER A 201 -6.74 -5.63 -6.18
CA SER A 201 -6.20 -6.25 -7.39
C SER A 201 -5.36 -5.27 -8.20
N ALA A 202 -5.84 -4.04 -8.38
CA ALA A 202 -5.12 -3.00 -9.12
C ALA A 202 -3.73 -2.74 -8.51
N LYS A 203 -3.62 -2.71 -7.17
CA LYS A 203 -2.35 -2.51 -6.48
C LYS A 203 -1.33 -3.59 -6.79
N VAL A 204 -1.70 -4.85 -6.67
CA VAL A 204 -0.72 -5.94 -6.82
C VAL A 204 -0.31 -6.14 -8.28
N ILE A 205 -1.22 -5.95 -9.25
CA ILE A 205 -0.89 -6.13 -10.68
C ILE A 205 0.05 -5.04 -11.21
N GLU A 206 0.05 -3.82 -10.65
CA GLU A 206 0.99 -2.76 -11.04
C GLU A 206 2.45 -3.20 -10.84
N ASN A 207 2.74 -3.86 -9.73
CA ASN A 207 4.07 -4.35 -9.41
C ASN A 207 4.38 -5.69 -10.10
N ILE A 208 3.40 -6.58 -10.22
CA ILE A 208 3.54 -7.86 -10.94
C ILE A 208 3.87 -7.61 -12.41
N GLN A 209 3.15 -6.71 -13.07
CA GLN A 209 3.41 -6.35 -14.46
C GLN A 209 4.84 -5.87 -14.66
N ARG A 210 5.35 -5.05 -13.75
CA ARG A 210 6.74 -4.56 -13.78
C ARG A 210 7.73 -5.70 -13.56
N ASP A 211 7.50 -6.54 -12.57
CA ASP A 211 8.35 -7.68 -12.22
C ASP A 211 8.49 -8.67 -13.38
N VAL A 212 7.37 -9.07 -14.00
CA VAL A 212 7.35 -10.00 -15.14
C VAL A 212 8.06 -9.39 -16.37
N ASN A 213 7.87 -8.11 -16.65
CA ASN A 213 8.56 -7.46 -17.76
C ASN A 213 10.08 -7.34 -17.53
N ILE A 214 10.51 -7.11 -16.29
CA ILE A 214 11.93 -7.12 -15.95
C ILE A 214 12.49 -8.54 -16.07
N ALA A 215 11.74 -9.57 -15.63
CA ALA A 215 12.16 -10.97 -15.79
C ALA A 215 12.37 -11.33 -17.26
N LEU A 216 11.46 -10.91 -18.15
CA LEU A 216 11.59 -11.11 -19.58
C LEU A 216 12.89 -10.50 -20.12
N VAL A 217 13.16 -9.21 -19.83
CA VAL A 217 14.39 -8.57 -20.36
C VAL A 217 15.66 -9.09 -19.69
N ASN A 218 15.58 -9.58 -18.44
CA ASN A 218 16.66 -10.28 -17.77
C ASN A 218 16.97 -11.60 -18.49
N GLU A 219 15.96 -12.40 -18.81
CA GLU A 219 16.12 -13.66 -19.54
C GLU A 219 16.71 -13.43 -20.94
N LEU A 220 16.19 -12.40 -21.65
CA LEU A 220 16.76 -12.01 -22.95
C LEU A 220 18.21 -11.57 -22.83
N SER A 221 18.60 -10.87 -21.77
CA SER A 221 20.00 -10.46 -21.57
C SER A 221 20.94 -11.64 -21.38
N VAL A 222 20.51 -12.66 -20.65
CA VAL A 222 21.28 -13.93 -20.49
C VAL A 222 21.41 -14.67 -21.81
N LEU A 223 20.32 -14.76 -22.58
CA LEU A 223 20.31 -15.40 -23.90
C LEU A 223 21.22 -14.66 -24.88
N PHE A 224 21.07 -13.35 -25.00
CA PHE A 224 21.86 -12.53 -25.93
C PHE A 224 23.36 -12.54 -25.59
N ASN A 225 23.70 -12.58 -24.30
CA ASN A 225 25.09 -12.77 -23.88
C ASN A 225 25.67 -14.06 -24.42
N LYS A 226 24.93 -15.17 -24.36
CA LYS A 226 25.35 -16.47 -24.94
C LYS A 226 25.47 -16.44 -26.46
N LEU A 227 24.72 -15.59 -27.13
CA LEU A 227 24.73 -15.42 -28.58
C LEU A 227 25.73 -14.35 -29.04
N ASN A 228 26.48 -13.73 -28.12
CA ASN A 228 27.37 -12.59 -28.38
C ASN A 228 26.65 -11.41 -29.05
N ILE A 229 25.39 -11.15 -28.67
CA ILE A 229 24.57 -10.05 -29.16
C ILE A 229 24.48 -8.96 -28.07
N PRO A 230 24.78 -7.70 -28.36
CA PRO A 230 24.68 -6.59 -27.38
C PRO A 230 23.22 -6.30 -27.00
N THR A 231 22.79 -6.74 -25.83
CA THR A 231 21.40 -6.60 -25.34
C THR A 231 20.87 -5.16 -25.43
N ASN A 232 21.69 -4.19 -25.03
CA ASN A 232 21.26 -2.78 -25.04
C ASN A 232 20.97 -2.25 -26.45
N GLU A 233 21.69 -2.72 -27.46
CA GLU A 233 21.45 -2.32 -28.85
C GLU A 233 20.17 -2.95 -29.39
N VAL A 234 19.92 -4.23 -29.05
CA VAL A 234 18.66 -4.89 -29.40
C VAL A 234 17.46 -4.16 -28.78
N LEU A 235 17.54 -3.85 -27.48
CA LEU A 235 16.45 -3.14 -26.79
C LEU A 235 16.22 -1.74 -27.35
N LYS A 236 17.29 -1.00 -27.72
CA LYS A 236 17.16 0.31 -28.39
C LYS A 236 16.51 0.18 -29.76
N ALA A 237 16.92 -0.80 -30.55
CA ALA A 237 16.33 -1.08 -31.86
C ALA A 237 14.84 -1.45 -31.74
N ALA A 238 14.49 -2.32 -30.79
CA ALA A 238 13.10 -2.68 -30.52
C ALA A 238 12.26 -1.49 -30.05
N ALA A 239 12.84 -0.59 -29.25
CA ALA A 239 12.18 0.62 -28.75
C ALA A 239 11.87 1.66 -29.85
N SER A 240 12.39 1.49 -31.07
CA SER A 240 11.97 2.30 -32.22
C SER A 240 10.53 2.03 -32.66
N LYS A 241 9.94 0.91 -32.22
CA LYS A 241 8.55 0.58 -32.49
C LYS A 241 7.64 1.28 -31.45
N TRP A 242 6.65 2.01 -31.92
CA TRP A 242 5.74 2.85 -31.12
C TRP A 242 5.03 2.16 -29.95
N ASN A 243 4.78 0.86 -30.01
CA ASN A 243 4.09 0.08 -28.96
C ASN A 243 5.04 -0.85 -28.18
N PHE A 244 6.35 -0.64 -28.24
CA PHE A 244 7.31 -1.38 -27.43
C PHE A 244 7.47 -0.70 -26.07
N HIS A 245 7.15 -1.42 -25.00
CA HIS A 245 7.38 -0.93 -23.64
C HIS A 245 8.80 -1.26 -23.19
N TYR A 246 9.61 -0.21 -23.04
CA TYR A 246 11.03 -0.34 -22.75
C TYR A 246 11.29 -0.65 -21.27
N TYR A 247 11.90 -1.79 -21.01
CA TYR A 247 12.46 -2.19 -19.71
C TYR A 247 13.96 -2.45 -19.86
N LYS A 248 14.70 -2.28 -18.75
CA LYS A 248 16.14 -2.58 -18.69
C LYS A 248 16.38 -3.84 -17.87
N PRO A 249 17.36 -4.70 -18.24
CA PRO A 249 17.82 -5.75 -17.37
C PRO A 249 18.39 -5.19 -16.08
N GLY A 250 18.23 -5.92 -14.98
CA GLY A 250 18.77 -5.51 -13.70
C GLY A 250 18.23 -6.30 -12.52
N LEU A 251 18.76 -6.02 -11.34
CA LEU A 251 18.29 -6.62 -10.11
C LEU A 251 16.94 -6.08 -9.71
N VAL A 252 16.08 -6.96 -9.23
CA VAL A 252 14.77 -6.62 -8.67
C VAL A 252 14.79 -6.90 -7.17
N GLY A 253 14.57 -5.85 -6.39
CA GLY A 253 14.54 -5.92 -4.94
C GLY A 253 13.57 -4.90 -4.34
N GLY A 254 13.70 -4.68 -3.03
CA GLY A 254 12.86 -3.76 -2.27
C GLY A 254 11.55 -4.37 -1.78
N HIS A 255 10.76 -3.55 -1.07
CA HIS A 255 9.57 -3.98 -0.33
C HIS A 255 8.30 -4.13 -1.18
N CYS A 256 8.32 -3.80 -2.47
CA CYS A 256 7.12 -3.80 -3.31
C CYS A 256 7.22 -4.82 -4.45
N ILE A 257 8.14 -4.60 -5.43
CA ILE A 257 8.20 -5.43 -6.63
C ILE A 257 8.54 -6.89 -6.30
N GLY A 258 9.39 -7.11 -5.29
CA GLY A 258 9.79 -8.45 -4.86
C GLY A 258 8.74 -9.17 -3.98
N ILE A 259 7.73 -8.48 -3.47
CA ILE A 259 6.77 -8.98 -2.47
C ILE A 259 5.36 -9.15 -3.04
N ASP A 260 4.84 -8.14 -3.75
CA ASP A 260 3.45 -8.15 -4.23
C ASP A 260 3.08 -9.36 -5.11
N PRO A 261 3.99 -9.93 -5.95
CA PRO A 261 3.71 -11.15 -6.70
C PRO A 261 3.34 -12.34 -5.81
N TYR A 262 3.97 -12.47 -4.65
CA TYR A 262 3.68 -13.54 -3.70
C TYR A 262 2.31 -13.40 -3.04
N TYR A 263 1.83 -12.16 -2.86
CA TYR A 263 0.47 -11.90 -2.36
C TYR A 263 -0.60 -12.45 -3.31
N LEU A 264 -0.45 -12.20 -4.62
CA LEU A 264 -1.39 -12.73 -5.61
C LEU A 264 -1.22 -14.24 -5.80
N ALA A 265 0.01 -14.76 -5.76
CA ALA A 265 0.27 -16.19 -5.84
C ALA A 265 -0.39 -16.95 -4.68
N TYR A 266 -0.23 -16.47 -3.45
CA TYR A 266 -0.89 -17.03 -2.27
C TYR A 266 -2.42 -17.09 -2.43
N LYS A 267 -3.04 -16.00 -2.94
CA LYS A 267 -4.49 -15.99 -3.17
C LYS A 267 -4.91 -16.93 -4.29
N ALA A 268 -4.11 -17.04 -5.36
CA ALA A 268 -4.36 -17.95 -6.47
C ALA A 268 -4.34 -19.43 -6.01
N GLU A 269 -3.36 -19.81 -5.19
CA GLU A 269 -3.25 -21.16 -4.64
C GLU A 269 -4.46 -21.55 -3.78
N GLN A 270 -5.02 -20.60 -3.00
CA GLN A 270 -6.25 -20.82 -2.26
C GLN A 270 -7.46 -21.14 -3.18
N HIS A 271 -7.38 -20.76 -4.45
CA HIS A 271 -8.38 -21.06 -5.48
C HIS A 271 -7.94 -22.19 -6.43
N ASN A 272 -7.00 -23.03 -6.01
CA ASN A 272 -6.45 -24.15 -6.81
C ASN A 272 -5.89 -23.70 -8.18
N TYR A 273 -5.36 -22.46 -8.25
CA TYR A 273 -4.73 -21.93 -9.45
C TYR A 273 -3.25 -21.69 -9.21
N PHE A 274 -2.39 -22.33 -10.00
CA PHE A 274 -0.94 -22.13 -9.93
C PHE A 274 -0.51 -21.02 -10.91
N PRO A 275 -0.05 -19.85 -10.45
CA PRO A 275 0.26 -18.70 -11.30
C PRO A 275 1.67 -18.84 -11.92
N GLN A 276 1.81 -19.70 -12.94
CA GLN A 276 3.08 -20.10 -13.55
C GLN A 276 3.93 -18.91 -14.01
N LEU A 277 3.35 -17.98 -14.76
CA LEU A 277 4.07 -16.83 -15.30
C LEU A 277 4.64 -15.92 -14.18
N ILE A 278 3.84 -15.64 -13.15
CA ILE A 278 4.23 -14.80 -12.03
C ILE A 278 5.39 -15.44 -11.26
N LEU A 279 5.26 -16.72 -10.89
CA LEU A 279 6.26 -17.42 -10.11
C LEU A 279 7.54 -17.70 -10.91
N SER A 280 7.44 -17.97 -12.23
CA SER A 280 8.60 -18.12 -13.09
C SER A 280 9.37 -16.80 -13.23
N GLY A 281 8.68 -15.67 -13.40
CA GLY A 281 9.29 -14.34 -13.42
C GLY A 281 10.02 -14.03 -12.11
N ARG A 282 9.38 -14.29 -10.96
CA ARG A 282 10.03 -14.12 -9.65
C ARG A 282 11.29 -14.94 -9.51
N ARG A 283 11.21 -16.23 -9.78
CA ARG A 283 12.38 -17.12 -9.72
C ARG A 283 13.52 -16.67 -10.63
N PHE A 284 13.20 -16.18 -11.82
CA PHE A 284 14.21 -15.65 -12.74
C PHE A 284 14.89 -14.40 -12.14
N ASN A 285 14.13 -13.43 -11.70
CA ASN A 285 14.64 -12.19 -11.10
C ASN A 285 15.48 -12.45 -9.85
N GLU A 286 15.08 -13.39 -8.99
CA GLU A 286 15.84 -13.77 -7.78
C GLU A 286 17.19 -14.41 -8.12
N ASN A 287 17.28 -15.15 -9.22
CA ASN A 287 18.53 -15.79 -9.65
C ASN A 287 19.48 -14.82 -10.37
N MET A 288 19.04 -13.64 -10.78
CA MET A 288 19.90 -12.67 -11.48
C MET A 288 21.11 -12.23 -10.66
N GLY A 289 20.99 -12.13 -9.34
CA GLY A 289 22.13 -11.83 -8.46
C GLY A 289 23.25 -12.88 -8.58
N ARG A 290 22.89 -14.16 -8.67
CA ARG A 290 23.87 -15.25 -8.87
C ARG A 290 24.48 -15.26 -10.27
N TYR A 291 23.73 -14.81 -11.26
CA TYR A 291 24.24 -14.70 -12.63
C TYR A 291 25.24 -13.57 -12.80
N ILE A 292 25.08 -12.46 -12.05
CA ILE A 292 25.96 -11.29 -12.14
C ILE A 292 27.26 -11.49 -11.32
N ALA A 293 27.19 -12.23 -10.19
CA ALA A 293 28.33 -12.54 -9.33
C ALA A 293 29.28 -13.56 -9.97
#